data_417b754ce783d1e7455b908ffc5561af
#
_entry.id   417b754ce783d1e7455b908ffc5561af
#
_cell.length_a   1.000
_cell.length_b   1.000
_cell.length_c   1.000
_cell.angle_alpha   90.00
_cell.angle_beta   90.00
_cell.angle_gamma   90.00
#
_symmetry.space_group_name_H-M   'P 1'
#
loop_
_entity.id
_entity.type
_entity.pdbx_description
1 polymer ?
#
loop_
_entity_poly.entity_id
_entity_poly.type
_entity_poly.pdbx_seq_one_letter_code
_entity_poly.pdbx_strand_id
1 'polypeptide(L)'
;QRGDTLYTLAKQYRTTVPLILLANPGVNPYNLQVGDKLNICEGKRFEDKKAMDELQIVSDFNRVVYQYLGFLQLYLASLGSEDTRPEQSLEHLLEIPGELATIYSAFYPVSMTSRLSQLFSAYTEDLANYGRAIYTGERQNIGALREALDQQAQALGEFLTAQNDKYISQQISDFLKSLNGAVEEAAMQRREGDIGKELTVYHQMGDEGTLFARVLADGIIEQFYKEG
;
A
#
# COMPACT_ATOMS: atom_id res chain seq x y z
N GLN A 1 19.22 -27.18 -19.70
CA GLN A 1 18.76 -28.57 -19.93
C GLN A 1 17.35 -28.54 -20.55
N ARG A 2 16.84 -29.71 -20.98
CA ARG A 2 15.48 -29.75 -21.55
C ARG A 2 14.44 -29.44 -20.48
N GLY A 3 13.64 -28.37 -20.64
CA GLY A 3 12.66 -27.89 -19.68
C GLY A 3 13.11 -26.72 -18.83
N ASP A 4 14.38 -26.28 -18.95
CA ASP A 4 14.84 -25.10 -18.25
C ASP A 4 14.22 -23.85 -18.86
N THR A 5 13.76 -22.96 -18.00
CA THR A 5 13.33 -21.60 -18.33
C THR A 5 14.19 -20.61 -17.56
N LEU A 6 14.24 -19.34 -17.97
CA LEU A 6 14.94 -18.32 -17.19
C LEU A 6 14.41 -18.25 -15.75
N TYR A 7 13.13 -18.53 -15.55
CA TYR A 7 12.51 -18.54 -14.22
C TYR A 7 13.02 -19.71 -13.37
N THR A 8 13.07 -20.93 -13.92
CA THR A 8 13.58 -22.10 -13.19
C THR A 8 15.07 -21.96 -12.88
N LEU A 9 15.84 -21.41 -13.83
CA LEU A 9 17.25 -21.11 -13.62
C LEU A 9 17.47 -20.02 -12.58
N ALA A 10 16.68 -18.94 -12.61
CA ALA A 10 16.75 -17.89 -11.60
C ALA A 10 16.51 -18.44 -10.19
N LYS A 11 15.52 -19.32 -10.03
CA LYS A 11 15.22 -19.99 -8.76
C LYS A 11 16.35 -20.95 -8.35
N GLN A 12 16.86 -21.73 -9.29
CA GLN A 12 17.94 -22.71 -9.03
C GLN A 12 19.23 -22.03 -8.59
N TYR A 13 19.59 -20.92 -9.26
CA TYR A 13 20.83 -20.17 -9.00
C TYR A 13 20.62 -18.98 -8.06
N ARG A 14 19.44 -18.89 -7.38
CA ARG A 14 19.10 -17.85 -6.39
C ARG A 14 19.35 -16.43 -6.90
N THR A 15 19.00 -16.19 -8.15
CA THR A 15 19.07 -14.91 -8.83
C THR A 15 17.69 -14.53 -9.37
N THR A 16 17.59 -13.48 -10.16
CA THR A 16 16.34 -13.04 -10.79
C THR A 16 16.43 -13.07 -12.30
N VAL A 17 15.30 -13.26 -13.00
CA VAL A 17 15.25 -13.23 -14.46
C VAL A 17 15.85 -11.93 -15.04
N PRO A 18 15.54 -10.72 -14.49
CA PRO A 18 16.17 -9.49 -14.96
C PRO A 18 17.69 -9.49 -14.84
N LEU A 19 18.26 -10.04 -13.77
CA LEU A 19 19.72 -10.12 -13.59
C LEU A 19 20.36 -11.10 -14.59
N ILE A 20 19.70 -12.23 -14.88
CA ILE A 20 20.17 -13.14 -15.93
C ILE A 20 20.16 -12.44 -17.30
N LEU A 21 19.09 -11.71 -17.63
CA LEU A 21 18.99 -10.99 -18.90
C LEU A 21 20.02 -9.86 -19.00
N LEU A 22 20.27 -9.13 -17.91
CA LEU A 22 21.31 -8.09 -17.86
C LEU A 22 22.71 -8.65 -18.10
N ALA A 23 23.00 -9.84 -17.58
CA ALA A 23 24.29 -10.54 -17.79
C ALA A 23 24.40 -11.21 -19.18
N ASN A 24 23.31 -11.28 -19.94
CA ASN A 24 23.23 -11.93 -21.25
C ASN A 24 22.48 -11.04 -22.26
N PRO A 25 23.02 -9.87 -22.62
CA PRO A 25 22.40 -8.98 -23.58
C PRO A 25 22.25 -9.70 -24.91
N GLY A 26 21.01 -9.82 -25.44
CA GLY A 26 20.67 -10.49 -26.67
C GLY A 26 20.02 -11.87 -26.52
N VAL A 27 19.90 -12.39 -25.30
CA VAL A 27 19.10 -13.60 -25.03
C VAL A 27 17.61 -13.27 -25.10
N ASN A 28 16.89 -14.04 -25.95
CA ASN A 28 15.43 -13.93 -25.99
C ASN A 28 14.84 -14.80 -24.87
N PRO A 29 14.13 -14.19 -23.86
CA PRO A 29 13.60 -14.91 -22.72
C PRO A 29 12.52 -15.95 -23.09
N TYR A 30 11.92 -15.81 -24.27
CA TYR A 30 10.85 -16.68 -24.76
C TYR A 30 11.33 -17.77 -25.71
N ASN A 31 12.64 -17.81 -26.03
CA ASN A 31 13.19 -18.77 -27.01
C ASN A 31 14.56 -19.30 -26.59
N LEU A 32 14.67 -19.81 -25.38
CA LEU A 32 15.85 -20.51 -24.88
C LEU A 32 15.99 -21.88 -25.55
N GLN A 33 17.16 -22.14 -26.13
CA GLN A 33 17.47 -23.43 -26.75
C GLN A 33 18.29 -24.30 -25.80
N VAL A 34 18.08 -25.59 -25.89
CA VAL A 34 18.94 -26.56 -25.20
C VAL A 34 20.39 -26.45 -25.74
N GLY A 35 21.30 -26.12 -24.86
CA GLY A 35 22.71 -25.88 -25.22
C GLY A 35 23.13 -24.43 -25.22
N ASP A 36 22.19 -23.49 -25.05
CA ASP A 36 22.53 -22.07 -24.85
C ASP A 36 23.41 -21.91 -23.61
N LYS A 37 24.47 -21.12 -23.75
CA LYS A 37 25.33 -20.75 -22.62
C LYS A 37 24.86 -19.43 -22.03
N LEU A 38 24.42 -19.51 -20.80
CA LEU A 38 24.02 -18.32 -20.05
C LEU A 38 25.08 -17.98 -19.01
N ASN A 39 25.47 -16.73 -18.95
CA ASN A 39 26.19 -16.16 -17.80
C ASN A 39 25.16 -15.94 -16.68
N ILE A 40 25.10 -16.88 -15.77
CA ILE A 40 24.30 -16.73 -14.57
C ILE A 40 25.27 -16.29 -13.49
N CYS A 41 25.28 -15.01 -13.17
CA CYS A 41 25.80 -14.58 -11.89
C CYS A 41 24.94 -15.29 -10.85
N GLU A 42 25.50 -16.32 -10.20
CA GLU A 42 24.96 -16.74 -8.90
C GLU A 42 24.79 -15.43 -8.14
N GLY A 43 23.55 -15.15 -7.78
CA GLY A 43 23.30 -13.97 -6.95
C GLY A 43 24.34 -14.07 -5.86
N LYS A 44 25.25 -13.09 -5.75
CA LYS A 44 26.16 -13.05 -4.60
C LYS A 44 25.27 -13.51 -3.47
N ARG A 45 25.66 -14.56 -2.74
CA ARG A 45 25.05 -14.75 -1.42
C ARG A 45 25.11 -13.34 -0.85
N PHE A 46 23.97 -12.66 -0.91
CA PHE A 46 23.84 -11.54 -0.05
C PHE A 46 24.06 -12.19 1.29
N GLU A 47 25.27 -12.07 1.80
CA GLU A 47 25.57 -12.46 3.18
C GLU A 47 24.63 -11.74 4.10
N ASP A 48 23.86 -10.80 3.52
CA ASP A 48 22.78 -10.07 4.14
C ASP A 48 21.44 -10.32 3.41
N LYS A 49 20.95 -11.58 3.50
CA LYS A 49 19.56 -11.91 3.20
C LYS A 49 18.61 -10.94 3.92
N LYS A 50 18.96 -10.57 5.14
CA LYS A 50 18.31 -9.61 6.01
C LYS A 50 18.11 -8.24 5.32
N ALA A 51 19.16 -7.65 4.72
CA ALA A 51 19.06 -6.35 4.06
C ALA A 51 18.17 -6.37 2.80
N MET A 52 18.16 -7.47 2.06
CA MET A 52 17.25 -7.63 0.90
C MET A 52 15.80 -7.80 1.34
N ASP A 53 15.57 -8.55 2.42
CA ASP A 53 14.24 -8.73 2.96
C ASP A 53 13.70 -7.39 3.54
N GLU A 54 14.53 -6.59 4.20
CA GLU A 54 14.17 -5.24 4.67
C GLU A 54 13.79 -4.30 3.52
N LEU A 55 14.56 -4.27 2.43
CA LEU A 55 14.25 -3.46 1.25
C LEU A 55 12.94 -3.91 0.58
N GLN A 56 12.68 -5.22 0.54
CA GLN A 56 11.44 -5.75 -0.01
C GLN A 56 10.24 -5.31 0.84
N ILE A 57 10.35 -5.37 2.18
CA ILE A 57 9.31 -4.91 3.12
C ILE A 57 9.00 -3.43 2.88
N VAL A 58 10.03 -2.58 2.82
CA VAL A 58 9.85 -1.13 2.54
C VAL A 58 9.17 -0.92 1.19
N SER A 59 9.57 -1.67 0.16
CA SER A 59 8.98 -1.58 -1.18
C SER A 59 7.50 -2.00 -1.19
N ASP A 60 7.15 -3.08 -0.48
CA ASP A 60 5.79 -3.60 -0.44
C ASP A 60 4.84 -2.64 0.30
N PHE A 61 5.25 -2.08 1.44
CA PHE A 61 4.45 -1.07 2.12
C PHE A 61 4.30 0.22 1.31
N ASN A 62 5.37 0.71 0.66
CA ASN A 62 5.28 1.85 -0.24
C ASN A 62 4.27 1.58 -1.36
N ARG A 63 4.37 0.42 -2.03
CA ARG A 63 3.45 0.04 -3.11
C ARG A 63 2.00 0.08 -2.65
N VAL A 64 1.68 -0.57 -1.54
CA VAL A 64 0.29 -0.66 -1.04
C VAL A 64 -0.24 0.70 -0.61
N VAL A 65 0.53 1.51 0.11
CA VAL A 65 0.11 2.85 0.54
C VAL A 65 -0.09 3.77 -0.68
N TYR A 66 0.81 3.74 -1.67
CA TYR A 66 0.63 4.53 -2.89
C TYR A 66 -0.58 4.09 -3.72
N GLN A 67 -0.85 2.79 -3.81
CA GLN A 67 -2.05 2.28 -4.48
C GLN A 67 -3.31 2.75 -3.75
N TYR A 68 -3.34 2.67 -2.41
CA TYR A 68 -4.44 3.16 -1.60
C TYR A 68 -4.74 4.63 -1.87
N LEU A 69 -3.73 5.50 -1.75
CA LEU A 69 -3.87 6.92 -1.99
C LEU A 69 -4.27 7.21 -3.45
N GLY A 70 -3.69 6.49 -4.41
CA GLY A 70 -4.01 6.65 -5.83
C GLY A 70 -5.47 6.31 -6.14
N PHE A 71 -5.99 5.18 -5.65
CA PHE A 71 -7.40 4.82 -5.85
C PHE A 71 -8.35 5.74 -5.07
N LEU A 72 -7.97 6.20 -3.88
CA LEU A 72 -8.74 7.19 -3.14
C LEU A 72 -8.84 8.51 -3.90
N GLN A 73 -7.73 9.00 -4.46
CA GLN A 73 -7.72 10.20 -5.32
C GLN A 73 -8.58 10.00 -6.58
N LEU A 74 -8.46 8.84 -7.25
CA LEU A 74 -9.30 8.52 -8.41
C LEU A 74 -10.78 8.48 -8.05
N TYR A 75 -11.13 7.90 -6.90
CA TYR A 75 -12.48 7.89 -6.40
C TYR A 75 -13.03 9.31 -6.19
N LEU A 76 -12.31 10.15 -5.43
CA LEU A 76 -12.69 11.54 -5.18
C LEU A 76 -12.78 12.34 -6.48
N ALA A 77 -11.82 12.18 -7.38
CA ALA A 77 -11.79 12.85 -8.68
C ALA A 77 -12.94 12.40 -9.61
N SER A 78 -13.47 11.22 -9.42
CA SER A 78 -14.62 10.69 -10.18
C SER A 78 -15.96 11.20 -9.70
N LEU A 79 -16.04 11.77 -8.49
CA LEU A 79 -17.27 12.34 -7.96
C LEU A 79 -17.74 13.51 -8.85
N GLY A 80 -18.99 13.45 -9.29
CA GLY A 80 -19.62 14.49 -10.13
C GLY A 80 -19.21 14.51 -11.61
N SER A 81 -18.48 13.52 -12.08
CA SER A 81 -18.23 13.34 -13.50
C SER A 81 -19.28 12.39 -14.11
N GLU A 82 -19.91 12.80 -15.20
CA GLU A 82 -20.88 11.96 -15.93
C GLU A 82 -20.21 10.79 -16.66
N ASP A 83 -18.94 10.93 -17.00
CA ASP A 83 -18.17 9.93 -17.77
C ASP A 83 -17.42 8.92 -16.89
N THR A 84 -17.31 9.17 -15.61
CA THR A 84 -16.60 8.30 -14.67
C THR A 84 -17.59 7.53 -13.78
N ARG A 85 -17.19 6.31 -13.41
CA ARG A 85 -17.98 5.46 -12.50
C ARG A 85 -17.27 5.41 -11.15
N PRO A 86 -17.66 6.25 -10.17
CA PRO A 86 -17.05 6.25 -8.83
C PRO A 86 -17.03 4.86 -8.19
N GLU A 87 -18.03 4.03 -8.49
CA GLU A 87 -18.16 2.69 -7.97
C GLU A 87 -16.99 1.78 -8.37
N GLN A 88 -16.46 1.92 -9.59
CA GLN A 88 -15.31 1.13 -10.05
C GLN A 88 -14.02 1.51 -9.30
N SER A 89 -13.79 2.81 -9.11
CA SER A 89 -12.63 3.27 -8.32
C SER A 89 -12.75 2.87 -6.86
N LEU A 90 -13.96 2.88 -6.31
CA LEU A 90 -14.25 2.41 -4.94
C LEU A 90 -14.01 0.91 -4.79
N GLU A 91 -14.42 0.10 -5.77
CA GLU A 91 -14.19 -1.35 -5.75
C GLU A 91 -12.70 -1.66 -5.62
N HIS A 92 -11.85 -1.05 -6.45
CA HIS A 92 -10.40 -1.21 -6.35
C HIS A 92 -9.81 -0.65 -5.05
N LEU A 93 -10.32 0.47 -4.55
CA LEU A 93 -9.89 1.02 -3.26
C LEU A 93 -10.16 0.03 -2.11
N LEU A 94 -11.30 -0.66 -2.14
CA LEU A 94 -11.71 -1.63 -1.12
C LEU A 94 -10.94 -2.97 -1.19
N GLU A 95 -10.18 -3.23 -2.26
CA GLU A 95 -9.27 -4.39 -2.35
C GLU A 95 -7.98 -4.17 -1.54
N ILE A 96 -7.53 -2.93 -1.40
CA ILE A 96 -6.21 -2.60 -0.82
C ILE A 96 -6.05 -3.02 0.65
N PRO A 97 -7.06 -2.92 1.55
CA PRO A 97 -6.96 -3.48 2.90
C PRO A 97 -6.59 -4.96 2.95
N GLY A 98 -7.06 -5.76 1.98
CA GLY A 98 -6.68 -7.16 1.80
C GLY A 98 -5.22 -7.33 1.35
N GLU A 99 -4.74 -6.48 0.46
CA GLU A 99 -3.33 -6.48 0.06
C GLU A 99 -2.41 -6.11 1.23
N LEU A 100 -2.77 -5.11 2.03
CA LEU A 100 -2.04 -4.75 3.23
C LEU A 100 -1.97 -5.94 4.20
N ALA A 101 -3.10 -6.60 4.46
CA ALA A 101 -3.16 -7.78 5.32
C ALA A 101 -2.29 -8.93 4.77
N THR A 102 -2.13 -9.05 3.45
CA THR A 102 -1.27 -10.04 2.80
C THR A 102 0.21 -9.80 3.13
N ILE A 103 0.68 -8.55 3.18
CA ILE A 103 2.05 -8.24 3.61
C ILE A 103 2.25 -8.69 5.06
N TYR A 104 1.32 -8.36 5.95
CA TYR A 104 1.38 -8.77 7.35
C TYR A 104 1.32 -10.30 7.55
N SER A 105 0.70 -11.04 6.63
CA SER A 105 0.56 -12.50 6.73
C SER A 105 1.89 -13.26 6.67
N ALA A 106 2.95 -12.62 6.19
CA ALA A 106 4.30 -13.17 6.25
C ALA A 106 4.88 -13.20 7.68
N PHE A 107 4.31 -12.43 8.62
CA PHE A 107 4.84 -12.20 9.96
C PHE A 107 3.86 -12.57 11.08
N TYR A 108 2.55 -12.51 10.81
CA TYR A 108 1.50 -12.66 11.81
C TYR A 108 0.50 -13.76 11.45
N PRO A 109 -0.19 -14.32 12.44
CA PRO A 109 -1.21 -15.35 12.20
C PRO A 109 -2.42 -14.79 11.46
N VAL A 110 -3.14 -15.68 10.77
CA VAL A 110 -4.35 -15.35 9.98
C VAL A 110 -5.41 -14.59 10.80
N SER A 111 -5.56 -14.91 12.09
CA SER A 111 -6.53 -14.22 12.96
C SER A 111 -6.24 -12.71 13.09
N MET A 112 -4.95 -12.35 13.19
CA MET A 112 -4.53 -10.95 13.25
C MET A 112 -4.75 -10.27 11.89
N THR A 113 -4.29 -10.88 10.81
CA THR A 113 -4.36 -10.27 9.47
C THR A 113 -5.78 -10.14 8.95
N SER A 114 -6.64 -11.11 9.22
CA SER A 114 -8.07 -11.01 8.92
C SER A 114 -8.75 -9.88 9.70
N ARG A 115 -8.39 -9.70 10.98
CA ARG A 115 -8.94 -8.60 11.79
C ARG A 115 -8.44 -7.24 11.30
N LEU A 116 -7.16 -7.13 10.94
CA LEU A 116 -6.60 -5.91 10.32
C LEU A 116 -7.35 -5.55 9.04
N SER A 117 -7.52 -6.52 8.13
CA SER A 117 -8.26 -6.32 6.89
C SER A 117 -9.68 -5.81 7.15
N GLN A 118 -10.42 -6.42 8.09
CA GLN A 118 -11.77 -6.00 8.44
C GLN A 118 -11.82 -4.55 8.97
N LEU A 119 -10.92 -4.20 9.90
CA LEU A 119 -10.89 -2.87 10.48
C LEU A 119 -10.55 -1.81 9.43
N PHE A 120 -9.56 -2.11 8.58
CA PHE A 120 -9.12 -1.16 7.57
C PHE A 120 -10.12 -1.06 6.40
N SER A 121 -10.83 -2.14 6.04
CA SER A 121 -11.92 -2.09 5.05
C SER A 121 -13.08 -1.24 5.55
N ALA A 122 -13.51 -1.40 6.81
CA ALA A 122 -14.56 -0.58 7.39
C ALA A 122 -14.18 0.91 7.41
N TYR A 123 -12.95 1.22 7.84
CA TYR A 123 -12.42 2.59 7.79
C TYR A 123 -12.42 3.15 6.36
N THR A 124 -11.99 2.36 5.37
CA THR A 124 -11.91 2.78 3.96
C THR A 124 -13.30 3.07 3.38
N GLU A 125 -14.27 2.23 3.68
CA GLU A 125 -15.67 2.42 3.25
C GLU A 125 -16.27 3.69 3.84
N ASP A 126 -16.09 3.90 5.14
CA ASP A 126 -16.59 5.08 5.84
C ASP A 126 -15.88 6.36 5.35
N LEU A 127 -14.57 6.30 5.07
CA LEU A 127 -13.81 7.43 4.52
C LEU A 127 -14.30 7.81 3.12
N ALA A 128 -14.57 6.82 2.25
CA ALA A 128 -15.12 7.07 0.93
C ALA A 128 -16.53 7.69 1.02
N ASN A 129 -17.38 7.17 1.91
CA ASN A 129 -18.72 7.71 2.16
C ASN A 129 -18.66 9.13 2.72
N TYR A 130 -17.70 9.42 3.60
CA TYR A 130 -17.46 10.76 4.12
C TYR A 130 -17.09 11.75 3.01
N GLY A 131 -16.11 11.39 2.15
CA GLY A 131 -15.73 12.22 1.00
C GLY A 131 -16.92 12.48 0.05
N ARG A 132 -17.75 11.47 -0.20
CA ARG A 132 -18.97 11.63 -1.02
C ARG A 132 -19.97 12.59 -0.36
N ALA A 133 -20.22 12.48 0.94
CA ALA A 133 -21.13 13.34 1.68
C ALA A 133 -20.68 14.81 1.65
N ILE A 134 -19.37 15.06 1.79
CA ILE A 134 -18.79 16.41 1.66
C ILE A 134 -18.99 16.93 0.22
N TYR A 135 -18.68 16.11 -0.81
CA TYR A 135 -18.84 16.50 -2.20
C TYR A 135 -20.29 16.85 -2.54
N THR A 136 -21.26 16.05 -2.12
CA THR A 136 -22.69 16.28 -2.39
C THR A 136 -23.28 17.44 -1.56
N GLY A 137 -22.53 17.97 -0.59
CA GLY A 137 -22.98 19.05 0.29
C GLY A 137 -23.99 18.58 1.33
N GLU A 138 -24.03 17.30 1.63
CA GLU A 138 -24.85 16.73 2.69
C GLU A 138 -24.36 17.29 4.05
N ARG A 139 -25.26 17.94 4.78
CA ARG A 139 -24.91 18.59 6.05
C ARG A 139 -25.31 17.79 7.27
N GLN A 140 -26.20 16.84 7.11
CA GLN A 140 -26.65 15.98 8.21
C GLN A 140 -25.55 14.95 8.55
N ASN A 141 -25.22 14.87 9.83
CA ASN A 141 -24.29 13.87 10.39
C ASN A 141 -22.80 13.98 9.96
N ILE A 142 -22.37 14.99 9.20
CA ILE A 142 -20.96 15.12 8.78
C ILE A 142 -20.01 15.13 9.99
N GLY A 143 -20.36 15.86 11.06
CA GLY A 143 -19.56 15.87 12.29
C GLY A 143 -19.48 14.50 12.95
N ALA A 144 -20.58 13.75 12.98
CA ALA A 144 -20.60 12.41 13.54
C ALA A 144 -19.81 11.40 12.68
N LEU A 145 -19.85 11.52 11.35
CA LEU A 145 -19.03 10.71 10.43
C LEU A 145 -17.55 10.99 10.65
N ARG A 146 -17.16 12.25 10.79
CA ARG A 146 -15.77 12.61 11.07
C ARG A 146 -15.29 12.06 12.41
N GLU A 147 -16.11 12.19 13.46
CA GLU A 147 -15.79 11.65 14.79
C GLU A 147 -15.64 10.13 14.74
N ALA A 148 -16.52 9.42 14.03
CA ALA A 148 -16.43 7.97 13.85
C ALA A 148 -15.13 7.56 13.13
N LEU A 149 -14.74 8.27 12.07
CA LEU A 149 -13.48 8.06 11.37
C LEU A 149 -12.26 8.30 12.28
N ASP A 150 -12.28 9.36 13.10
CA ASP A 150 -11.19 9.64 14.03
C ASP A 150 -11.08 8.56 15.12
N GLN A 151 -12.21 7.98 15.57
CA GLN A 151 -12.25 6.84 16.50
C GLN A 151 -11.72 5.56 15.82
N GLN A 152 -12.08 5.30 14.58
CA GLN A 152 -11.54 4.15 13.81
C GLN A 152 -10.04 4.29 13.56
N ALA A 153 -9.55 5.50 13.27
CA ALA A 153 -8.13 5.79 13.13
C ALA A 153 -7.36 5.47 14.43
N GLN A 154 -7.91 5.84 15.58
CA GLN A 154 -7.34 5.51 16.87
C GLN A 154 -7.36 4.01 17.13
N ALA A 155 -8.48 3.34 16.87
CA ALA A 155 -8.62 1.90 17.06
C ALA A 155 -7.64 1.09 16.18
N LEU A 156 -7.37 1.52 14.94
CA LEU A 156 -6.36 0.92 14.07
C LEU A 156 -4.94 1.08 14.62
N GLY A 157 -4.60 2.27 15.14
CA GLY A 157 -3.31 2.51 15.79
C GLY A 157 -3.12 1.63 17.03
N GLU A 158 -4.13 1.56 17.89
CA GLU A 158 -4.13 0.72 19.09
C GLU A 158 -4.04 -0.78 18.74
N PHE A 159 -4.79 -1.21 17.72
CA PHE A 159 -4.76 -2.59 17.26
C PHE A 159 -3.37 -3.00 16.77
N LEU A 160 -2.72 -2.20 15.92
CA LEU A 160 -1.38 -2.51 15.43
C LEU A 160 -0.33 -2.48 16.53
N THR A 161 -0.39 -1.53 17.45
CA THR A 161 0.52 -1.43 18.61
C THR A 161 0.35 -2.61 19.57
N ALA A 162 -0.87 -3.13 19.74
CA ALA A 162 -1.11 -4.32 20.54
C ALA A 162 -0.49 -5.60 19.95
N GLN A 163 -0.24 -5.63 18.64
CA GLN A 163 0.40 -6.77 17.97
C GLN A 163 1.92 -6.60 17.84
N ASN A 164 2.40 -5.37 17.90
CA ASN A 164 3.80 -5.03 17.69
C ASN A 164 4.14 -3.77 18.52
N ASP A 165 4.95 -3.93 19.56
CA ASP A 165 5.36 -2.88 20.47
C ASP A 165 6.35 -1.85 19.88
N LYS A 166 6.84 -2.12 18.65
CA LYS A 166 7.65 -1.17 17.88
C LYS A 166 6.80 -0.09 17.20
N TYR A 167 5.50 -0.34 17.04
CA TYR A 167 4.59 0.70 16.57
C TYR A 167 4.23 1.69 17.67
N ILE A 168 4.06 2.93 17.28
CA ILE A 168 3.53 4.00 18.13
C ILE A 168 2.11 4.31 17.66
N SER A 169 1.12 3.96 18.48
CA SER A 169 -0.31 4.12 18.16
C SER A 169 -0.64 5.54 17.67
N GLN A 170 -0.06 6.56 18.32
CA GLN A 170 -0.28 7.95 17.96
C GLN A 170 0.17 8.28 16.53
N GLN A 171 1.32 7.75 16.08
CA GLN A 171 1.82 8.01 14.71
C GLN A 171 0.88 7.44 13.65
N ILE A 172 0.33 6.25 13.89
CA ILE A 172 -0.61 5.61 12.99
C ILE A 172 -1.94 6.36 12.97
N SER A 173 -2.47 6.69 14.15
CA SER A 173 -3.74 7.41 14.25
C SER A 173 -3.66 8.84 13.72
N ASP A 174 -2.54 9.53 13.91
CA ASP A 174 -2.35 10.90 13.40
C ASP A 174 -2.32 10.93 11.87
N PHE A 175 -1.63 9.97 11.24
CA PHE A 175 -1.68 9.86 9.78
C PHE A 175 -3.12 9.64 9.27
N LEU A 176 -3.85 8.70 9.85
CA LEU A 176 -5.22 8.41 9.42
C LEU A 176 -6.17 9.60 9.66
N LYS A 177 -6.00 10.33 10.77
CA LYS A 177 -6.76 11.56 11.04
C LYS A 177 -6.39 12.70 10.08
N SER A 178 -5.10 12.81 9.72
CA SER A 178 -4.66 13.75 8.67
C SER A 178 -5.30 13.39 7.32
N LEU A 179 -5.35 12.10 6.99
CA LEU A 179 -6.01 11.61 5.78
C LEU A 179 -7.52 11.92 5.78
N ASN A 180 -8.21 11.80 6.92
CA ASN A 180 -9.62 12.21 7.04
C ASN A 180 -9.79 13.70 6.69
N GLY A 181 -8.89 14.57 7.19
CA GLY A 181 -8.90 16.01 6.87
C GLY A 181 -8.59 16.29 5.40
N ALA A 182 -7.64 15.57 4.84
CA ALA A 182 -7.28 15.71 3.43
C ALA A 182 -8.42 15.29 2.49
N VAL A 183 -9.15 14.21 2.81
CA VAL A 183 -10.35 13.80 2.05
C VAL A 183 -11.45 14.84 2.15
N GLU A 184 -11.67 15.43 3.33
CA GLU A 184 -12.62 16.52 3.51
C GLU A 184 -12.29 17.71 2.62
N GLU A 185 -11.04 18.17 2.68
CA GLU A 185 -10.57 19.32 1.91
C GLU A 185 -10.62 19.03 0.39
N ALA A 186 -10.12 17.87 -0.06
CA ALA A 186 -10.15 17.50 -1.47
C ALA A 186 -11.58 17.44 -2.02
N ALA A 187 -12.52 16.84 -1.29
CA ALA A 187 -13.92 16.77 -1.68
C ALA A 187 -14.61 18.15 -1.71
N MET A 188 -14.26 19.06 -0.79
CA MET A 188 -14.71 20.45 -0.79
C MET A 188 -14.19 21.20 -2.01
N GLN A 189 -12.88 21.15 -2.29
CA GLN A 189 -12.26 21.82 -3.43
C GLN A 189 -12.81 21.28 -4.76
N ARG A 190 -13.05 19.98 -4.83
CA ARG A 190 -13.71 19.33 -5.97
C ARG A 190 -15.10 19.88 -6.22
N ARG A 191 -15.92 19.99 -5.17
CA ARG A 191 -17.28 20.56 -5.26
C ARG A 191 -17.26 22.03 -5.69
N GLU A 192 -16.28 22.80 -5.25
CA GLU A 192 -16.10 24.22 -5.60
C GLU A 192 -15.48 24.39 -7.00
N GLY A 193 -14.98 23.33 -7.62
CA GLY A 193 -14.31 23.37 -8.94
C GLY A 193 -12.88 23.89 -8.89
N ASP A 194 -12.26 24.00 -7.70
CA ASP A 194 -10.87 24.44 -7.53
C ASP A 194 -9.90 23.25 -7.65
N ILE A 195 -9.69 22.82 -8.90
CA ILE A 195 -8.80 21.71 -9.22
C ILE A 195 -7.36 21.97 -8.75
N GLY A 196 -6.90 23.23 -8.76
CA GLY A 196 -5.54 23.56 -8.33
C GLY A 196 -5.31 23.27 -6.86
N LYS A 197 -6.25 23.61 -5.99
CA LYS A 197 -6.17 23.30 -4.57
C LYS A 197 -6.37 21.81 -4.31
N GLU A 198 -7.32 21.17 -4.99
CA GLU A 198 -7.51 19.72 -4.91
C GLU A 198 -6.20 18.97 -5.19
N LEU A 199 -5.49 19.30 -6.27
CA LEU A 199 -4.18 18.69 -6.60
C LEU A 199 -3.11 18.97 -5.55
N THR A 200 -3.15 20.15 -4.91
CA THR A 200 -2.23 20.46 -3.79
C THR A 200 -2.46 19.54 -2.60
N VAL A 201 -3.73 19.28 -2.26
CA VAL A 201 -4.07 18.31 -1.20
C VAL A 201 -3.58 16.91 -1.56
N TYR A 202 -3.77 16.47 -2.80
CA TYR A 202 -3.28 15.16 -3.25
C TYR A 202 -1.76 15.01 -3.18
N HIS A 203 -1.03 16.08 -3.48
CA HIS A 203 0.42 16.10 -3.34
C HIS A 203 0.86 15.90 -1.88
N GLN A 204 0.23 16.64 -0.96
CA GLN A 204 0.50 16.50 0.48
C GLN A 204 0.17 15.11 1.01
N MET A 205 -0.96 14.53 0.57
CA MET A 205 -1.31 13.14 0.90
C MET A 205 -0.22 12.15 0.47
N GLY A 206 0.39 12.34 -0.71
CA GLY A 206 1.48 11.52 -1.22
C GLY A 206 2.73 11.60 -0.34
N ASP A 207 3.12 12.80 0.08
CA ASP A 207 4.27 13.02 0.95
C ASP A 207 4.07 12.35 2.32
N GLU A 208 2.91 12.57 2.95
CA GLU A 208 2.55 11.94 4.24
C GLU A 208 2.44 10.41 4.10
N GLY A 209 1.91 9.91 2.98
CA GLY A 209 1.82 8.48 2.69
C GLY A 209 3.17 7.79 2.62
N THR A 210 4.19 8.48 2.07
CA THR A 210 5.57 7.96 2.06
C THR A 210 6.11 7.76 3.48
N LEU A 211 5.86 8.72 4.36
CA LEU A 211 6.27 8.62 5.77
C LEU A 211 5.50 7.51 6.49
N PHE A 212 4.21 7.39 6.23
CA PHE A 212 3.38 6.35 6.83
C PHE A 212 3.80 4.94 6.38
N ALA A 213 4.06 4.74 5.10
CA ALA A 213 4.57 3.47 4.58
C ALA A 213 5.88 3.08 5.28
N ARG A 214 6.73 4.07 5.56
CA ARG A 214 7.97 3.86 6.30
C ARG A 214 7.71 3.45 7.75
N VAL A 215 6.77 4.09 8.45
CA VAL A 215 6.38 3.72 9.82
C VAL A 215 5.92 2.27 9.88
N LEU A 216 5.10 1.82 8.91
CA LEU A 216 4.62 0.44 8.85
C LEU A 216 5.75 -0.56 8.60
N ALA A 217 6.66 -0.24 7.67
CA ALA A 217 7.81 -1.08 7.35
C ALA A 217 8.78 -1.18 8.53
N ASP A 218 9.13 -0.05 9.15
CA ASP A 218 10.10 0.00 10.25
C ASP A 218 9.62 -0.81 11.46
N GLY A 219 8.33 -0.78 11.79
CA GLY A 219 7.79 -1.61 12.87
C GLY A 219 7.98 -3.11 12.63
N ILE A 220 7.77 -3.60 11.41
CA ILE A 220 8.05 -4.99 11.04
C ILE A 220 9.54 -5.29 11.10
N ILE A 221 10.38 -4.41 10.53
CA ILE A 221 11.83 -4.58 10.48
C ILE A 221 12.40 -4.61 11.89
N GLU A 222 11.97 -3.71 12.76
CA GLU A 222 12.46 -3.66 14.14
C GLU A 222 12.08 -4.89 14.94
N GLN A 223 10.85 -5.39 14.80
CA GLN A 223 10.40 -6.56 15.53
C GLN A 223 11.03 -7.87 15.03
N PHE A 224 11.11 -8.07 13.73
CA PHE A 224 11.46 -9.38 13.17
C PHE A 224 12.91 -9.50 12.65
N TYR A 225 13.60 -8.38 12.47
CA TYR A 225 14.93 -8.37 11.88
C TYR A 225 16.02 -7.74 12.76
N LYS A 226 15.66 -6.92 13.75
CA LYS A 226 16.64 -6.27 14.65
C LYS A 226 16.70 -6.88 16.05
N GLU A 227 15.71 -7.64 16.47
CA GLU A 227 15.75 -8.42 17.72
C GLU A 227 16.44 -9.77 17.46
N GLY A 228 17.77 -9.76 17.34
CA GLY A 228 18.61 -10.94 17.18
C GLY A 228 20.02 -10.72 17.72
#